data_b6c019db8aa2c6c78a5f82da074e7bc6
#
_entry.id   b6c019db8aa2c6c78a5f82da074e7bc6
#
_cell.length_a   1.000
_cell.length_b   1.000
_cell.length_c   1.000
_cell.angle_alpha   90.00
_cell.angle_beta   90.00
_cell.angle_gamma   90.00
#
_symmetry.space_group_name_H-M   'P 1'
#
loop_
_entity.id
_entity.type
_entity.pdbx_description
1 polymer ?
#
loop_
_entity_poly.entity_id
_entity_poly.type
_entity_poly.pdbx_seq_one_letter_code
_entity_poly.pdbx_strand_id
1 'polypeptide(L)'
;METKIKLYGTERCHKTQYYKSFFENKNLSYVFLDVEEDEINAIELRNLYENKKLNFPTITISGKKLRNPSEKDLNKWINKLL
;
A
#
# COMPACT_ATOMS: atom_id res chain seq x y z
N MET A 1 6.13 -1.48 17.90
CA MET A 1 4.74 -1.69 17.46
C MET A 1 4.72 -1.99 15.97
N GLU A 2 3.93 -2.96 15.61
CA GLU A 2 3.83 -3.35 14.22
C GLU A 2 3.00 -2.36 13.43
N THR A 3 3.53 -1.93 12.27
CA THR A 3 2.80 -1.03 11.39
C THR A 3 1.77 -1.82 10.60
N LYS A 4 0.50 -1.42 10.67
CA LYS A 4 -0.60 -2.15 10.03
C LYS A 4 -0.83 -1.75 8.59
N ILE A 5 -0.26 -0.64 8.14
CA ILE A 5 -0.43 -0.15 6.77
C ILE A 5 0.86 -0.39 5.99
N LYS A 6 0.72 -1.08 4.86
CA LYS A 6 1.84 -1.29 3.94
C LYS A 6 1.46 -0.74 2.57
N LEU A 7 2.35 0.05 2.00
CA LEU A 7 2.17 0.63 0.67
C LEU A 7 3.20 0.01 -0.28
N TYR A 8 2.74 -0.76 -1.25
CA TYR A 8 3.60 -1.33 -2.28
C TYR A 8 3.52 -0.46 -3.52
N GLY A 9 4.65 0.05 -3.95
CA GLY A 9 4.68 0.93 -5.11
C GLY A 9 6.09 1.28 -5.54
N THR A 10 6.23 2.36 -6.30
CA THR A 10 7.54 2.84 -6.76
C THR A 10 7.66 4.34 -6.49
N GLU A 11 8.89 4.79 -6.32
CA GLU A 11 9.16 6.21 -6.04
C GLU A 11 8.68 7.13 -7.16
N ARG A 12 8.71 6.68 -8.40
CA ARG A 12 8.34 7.49 -9.55
C ARG A 12 6.87 7.39 -9.94
N CYS A 13 6.08 6.62 -9.21
CA CYS A 13 4.64 6.49 -9.47
C CYS A 13 3.89 7.63 -8.79
N HIS A 14 3.16 8.42 -9.57
CA HIS A 14 2.40 9.54 -9.02
C HIS A 14 1.37 9.11 -7.98
N LYS A 15 0.71 7.98 -8.22
CA LYS A 15 -0.28 7.47 -7.28
C LYS A 15 0.37 7.00 -5.98
N THR A 16 1.56 6.40 -6.06
CA THR A 16 2.31 6.02 -4.87
C THR A 16 2.63 7.25 -4.04
N GLN A 17 3.07 8.33 -4.68
CA GLN A 17 3.38 9.58 -3.97
C GLN A 17 2.13 10.17 -3.34
N TYR A 18 0.99 10.08 -4.03
CA TYR A 18 -0.28 10.54 -3.50
C TYR A 18 -0.64 9.80 -2.20
N TYR A 19 -0.50 8.48 -2.20
CA TYR A 19 -0.81 7.69 -1.00
C TYR A 19 0.16 7.99 0.15
N LYS A 20 1.43 8.20 -0.15
CA LYS A 20 2.39 8.59 0.89
C LYS A 20 1.94 9.88 1.57
N SER A 21 1.60 10.89 0.76
CA SER A 21 1.12 12.18 1.28
C SER A 21 -0.16 12.02 2.05
N PHE A 22 -1.07 11.19 1.57
CA PHE A 22 -2.34 10.92 2.23
C PHE A 22 -2.13 10.40 3.65
N PHE A 23 -1.26 9.40 3.81
CA PHE A 23 -1.00 8.84 5.13
C PHE A 23 -0.25 9.82 6.03
N GLU A 24 0.71 10.55 5.48
CA GLU A 24 1.49 11.52 6.24
C GLU A 24 0.60 12.67 6.74
N ASN A 25 -0.31 13.14 5.90
CA ASN A 25 -1.23 14.21 6.28
C ASN A 25 -2.20 13.79 7.39
N LYS A 26 -2.48 12.50 7.48
CA LYS A 26 -3.34 11.96 8.54
C LYS A 26 -2.55 11.51 9.77
N ASN A 27 -1.23 11.70 9.76
CA ASN A 27 -0.34 11.27 10.84
C ASN A 27 -0.45 9.76 11.09
N LEU A 28 -0.64 8.99 10.03
CA LEU A 28 -0.72 7.53 10.12
C LEU A 28 0.64 6.92 9.83
N SER A 29 1.05 5.98 10.65
CA SER A 29 2.27 5.24 10.40
C SER A 29 2.04 4.24 9.28
N TYR A 30 2.98 4.17 8.34
CA TYR A 30 2.93 3.21 7.25
C TYR A 30 4.34 2.80 6.84
N VAL A 31 4.44 1.66 6.17
CA VAL A 31 5.70 1.19 5.62
C VAL A 31 5.62 1.28 4.10
N PHE A 32 6.58 1.96 3.48
CA PHE A 32 6.67 1.98 2.03
C PHE A 32 7.58 0.84 1.58
N LEU A 33 7.05 -0.02 0.72
CA LEU A 33 7.77 -1.16 0.19
C LEU A 33 7.98 -0.96 -1.31
N ASP A 34 9.17 -0.53 -1.68
CA ASP A 34 9.51 -0.25 -3.08
C ASP A 34 9.68 -1.56 -3.83
N VAL A 35 8.80 -1.78 -4.82
CA VAL A 35 8.80 -3.03 -5.58
C VAL A 35 9.69 -2.97 -6.81
N GLU A 36 10.23 -1.79 -7.12
CA GLU A 36 11.17 -1.61 -8.23
C GLU A 36 12.61 -1.80 -7.74
N GLU A 37 12.92 -1.23 -6.59
CA GLU A 37 14.28 -1.28 -6.04
C GLU A 37 14.57 -2.56 -5.25
N ASP A 38 13.55 -3.20 -4.71
CA ASP A 38 13.71 -4.38 -3.86
C ASP A 38 12.89 -5.54 -4.38
N GLU A 39 13.58 -6.56 -4.91
CA GLU A 39 12.93 -7.74 -5.47
C GLU A 39 12.12 -8.52 -4.43
N ILE A 40 12.54 -8.50 -3.17
CA ILE A 40 11.81 -9.18 -2.11
C ILE A 40 10.42 -8.56 -1.97
N ASN A 41 10.33 -7.24 -2.02
CA ASN A 41 9.06 -6.55 -1.96
C ASN A 41 8.19 -6.86 -3.18
N ALA A 42 8.81 -6.98 -4.35
CA ALA A 42 8.09 -7.34 -5.57
C ALA A 42 7.49 -8.74 -5.47
N ILE A 43 8.25 -9.68 -4.94
CA ILE A 43 7.78 -11.05 -4.75
C ILE A 43 6.61 -11.07 -3.75
N GLU A 44 6.75 -10.33 -2.65
CA GLU A 44 5.69 -10.25 -1.66
C GLU A 44 4.40 -9.70 -2.27
N LEU A 45 4.51 -8.64 -3.08
CA LEU A 45 3.35 -8.07 -3.74
C LEU A 45 2.70 -9.06 -4.71
N ARG A 46 3.51 -9.74 -5.54
CA ARG A 46 2.98 -10.73 -6.47
C ARG A 46 2.22 -11.85 -5.75
N ASN A 47 2.71 -12.24 -4.58
CA ASN A 47 2.09 -13.32 -3.81
C ASN A 47 0.76 -12.91 -3.16
N LEU A 48 0.44 -11.62 -3.13
CA LEU A 48 -0.86 -11.16 -2.65
C LEU A 48 -1.97 -11.41 -3.65
N TYR A 49 -1.62 -11.68 -4.91
CA TYR A 49 -2.60 -11.86 -5.99
C TYR A 49 -2.50 -13.26 -6.57
N GLU A 50 -3.65 -13.82 -6.94
CA GLU A 50 -3.70 -15.16 -7.55
C GLU A 50 -3.01 -15.18 -8.90
N ASN A 51 -3.08 -14.10 -9.67
CA ASN A 51 -2.45 -14.01 -10.99
C ASN A 51 -0.94 -13.78 -10.92
N LYS A 52 -0.39 -13.58 -9.71
CA LYS A 52 1.05 -13.36 -9.51
C LYS A 52 1.61 -12.18 -10.30
N LYS A 53 0.79 -11.20 -10.61
CA LYS A 53 1.22 -10.01 -11.32
C LYS A 53 1.62 -8.90 -10.37
N LEU A 54 2.49 -8.02 -10.84
CA LEU A 54 2.97 -6.88 -10.06
C LEU A 54 1.96 -5.74 -10.16
N ASN A 55 0.93 -5.80 -9.32
CA ASN A 55 -0.12 -4.79 -9.31
C ASN A 55 0.21 -3.70 -8.30
N PHE A 56 0.64 -2.53 -8.76
CA PHE A 56 0.91 -1.42 -7.86
C PHE A 56 0.26 -0.14 -8.39
N PRO A 57 -0.04 0.83 -7.50
CA PRO A 57 0.16 0.73 -6.06
C PRO A 57 -0.90 -0.18 -5.41
N THR A 58 -0.46 -0.94 -4.42
CA THR A 58 -1.34 -1.76 -3.59
C THR A 58 -1.10 -1.37 -2.13
N ILE A 59 -2.18 -1.27 -1.38
CA ILE A 59 -2.12 -0.92 0.03
C ILE A 59 -2.74 -2.06 0.82
N THR A 60 -2.07 -2.51 1.88
CA THR A 60 -2.69 -3.46 2.81
C THR A 60 -2.92 -2.74 4.14
N ILE A 61 -4.10 -2.92 4.70
CA ILE A 61 -4.46 -2.36 6.01
C ILE A 61 -4.92 -3.52 6.86
N SER A 62 -4.12 -3.83 7.88
CA SER A 62 -4.38 -4.98 8.76
C SER A 62 -4.65 -6.27 7.98
N GLY A 63 -3.93 -6.45 6.87
CA GLY A 63 -4.07 -7.62 6.01
C GLY A 63 -5.10 -7.50 4.90
N LYS A 64 -5.91 -6.44 4.91
CA LYS A 64 -6.87 -6.21 3.83
C LYS A 64 -6.17 -5.58 2.64
N LYS A 65 -6.20 -6.27 1.51
CA LYS A 65 -5.56 -5.84 0.27
C LYS A 65 -6.47 -4.88 -0.49
N LEU A 66 -5.92 -3.73 -0.87
CA LEU A 66 -6.62 -2.71 -1.65
C LEU A 66 -5.76 -2.34 -2.85
N ARG A 67 -6.26 -2.62 -4.05
CA ARG A 67 -5.55 -2.27 -5.28
C ARG A 67 -6.00 -0.91 -5.76
N ASN A 68 -5.07 0.05 -5.76
CA ASN A 68 -5.30 1.39 -6.27
C ASN A 68 -6.60 1.98 -5.73
N PRO A 69 -6.81 1.98 -4.39
CA PRO A 69 -8.08 2.39 -3.82
C PRO A 69 -8.33 3.89 -3.94
N SER A 70 -9.60 4.27 -3.99
CA SER A 70 -9.98 5.68 -3.92
C SER A 70 -9.80 6.18 -2.49
N GLU A 71 -9.78 7.51 -2.33
CA GLU A 71 -9.69 8.11 -1.01
C GLU A 71 -10.86 7.69 -0.14
N LYS A 72 -12.05 7.59 -0.73
CA LYS A 72 -13.24 7.14 -0.03
C LYS A 72 -13.05 5.72 0.53
N ASP A 73 -12.52 4.82 -0.29
CA ASP A 73 -12.26 3.45 0.13
C ASP A 73 -11.19 3.39 1.20
N LEU A 74 -10.13 4.19 1.07
CA LEU A 74 -9.09 4.26 2.08
C LEU A 74 -9.65 4.69 3.42
N ASN A 75 -10.44 5.76 3.43
CA ASN A 75 -11.04 6.26 4.67
C ASN A 75 -11.95 5.22 5.30
N LYS A 76 -12.74 4.52 4.48
CA LYS A 76 -13.62 3.47 4.96
C LYS A 76 -12.84 2.38 5.69
N TRP A 77 -11.79 1.86 5.08
CA TRP A 77 -11.03 0.75 5.65
C TRP A 77 -10.14 1.19 6.81
N ILE A 78 -9.63 2.42 6.78
CA ILE A 78 -8.89 2.97 7.90
C ILE A 78 -9.80 3.05 9.11
N ASN A 79 -11.01 3.60 8.95
CA ASN A 79 -11.94 3.73 10.06
C ASN A 79 -12.43 2.38 10.56
N LYS A 80 -12.52 1.39 9.69
CA LYS A 80 -13.02 0.05 10.06
C LYS A 80 -11.96 -0.84 10.69
N LEU A 81 -10.71 -0.75 10.21
CA LEU A 81 -9.64 -1.67 10.61
C LEU A 81 -8.62 -1.08 11.57
N LEU A 82 -8.60 0.21 11.72
CA LEU A 82 -7.71 0.92 12.64
C LEU A 82 -8.53 1.68 13.70
#